data_0a0e052f3bd631ae4a4d68583001aa42
#
_entry.id   0a0e052f3bd631ae4a4d68583001aa42
#
_cell.length_a   1.000
_cell.length_b   1.000
_cell.length_c   1.000
_cell.angle_alpha   90.00
_cell.angle_beta   90.00
_cell.angle_gamma   90.00
#
_symmetry.space_group_name_H-M   'P 1'
#
loop_
_entity.id
_entity.type
_entity.pdbx_description
1 polymer ?
#
loop_
_entity_poly.entity_id
_entity_poly.type
_entity_poly.pdbx_seq_one_letter_code
_entity_poly.pdbx_strand_id
1 'polypeptide(L)'
;KLMILGDPHLAQWFTPEQIEIMADAAEDHRASSKHEPRTIYGRIVAEADRDIIPEMIIRRTIQFTLTHHPTLNREEGYDRLVEHLHDKYDYGGYLRLWLTESDNAQQLENLRQIIANKQLLREIYEQIYNELTSCCNTTEATR
;
A
#
# COMPACT_ATOMS: atom_id res chain seq x y z
N LYS A 1 -8.68 -10.07 14.95
CA LYS A 1 -8.96 -11.46 15.38
C LYS A 1 -9.98 -11.49 16.51
N LEU A 2 -9.69 -10.95 17.70
CA LEU A 2 -10.57 -11.05 18.89
C LEU A 2 -11.99 -10.54 18.65
N MET A 3 -12.18 -9.48 17.87
CA MET A 3 -13.50 -8.94 17.52
C MET A 3 -14.34 -9.98 16.76
N ILE A 4 -13.75 -10.69 15.81
CA ILE A 4 -14.45 -11.72 15.03
C ILE A 4 -14.79 -12.92 15.90
N LEU A 5 -13.84 -13.39 16.72
CA LEU A 5 -14.07 -14.53 17.63
C LEU A 5 -15.13 -14.24 18.71
N GLY A 6 -15.29 -12.99 19.09
CA GLY A 6 -16.23 -12.55 20.12
C GLY A 6 -17.61 -12.10 19.60
N ASP A 7 -17.85 -12.13 18.29
CA ASP A 7 -19.10 -11.67 17.71
C ASP A 7 -20.18 -12.76 17.74
N PRO A 8 -21.23 -12.62 18.59
CA PRO A 8 -22.27 -13.62 18.70
C PRO A 8 -23.17 -13.71 17.45
N HIS A 9 -23.19 -12.69 16.60
CA HIS A 9 -23.99 -12.73 15.38
C HIS A 9 -23.41 -13.68 14.35
N LEU A 10 -22.08 -13.84 14.30
CA LEU A 10 -21.44 -14.76 13.36
C LEU A 10 -21.81 -16.22 13.64
N ALA A 11 -22.00 -16.60 14.90
CA ALA A 11 -22.40 -17.95 15.30
C ALA A 11 -23.80 -18.37 14.80
N GLN A 12 -24.61 -17.41 14.32
CA GLN A 12 -25.91 -17.71 13.71
C GLN A 12 -25.78 -18.22 12.25
N TRP A 13 -24.65 -17.97 11.60
CA TRP A 13 -24.47 -18.23 10.17
C TRP A 13 -23.27 -19.13 9.87
N PHE A 14 -22.31 -19.20 10.77
CA PHE A 14 -21.03 -19.88 10.56
C PHE A 14 -20.71 -20.82 11.70
N THR A 15 -20.02 -21.92 11.37
CA THR A 15 -19.51 -22.83 12.39
C THR A 15 -18.33 -22.20 13.14
N PRO A 16 -17.98 -22.69 14.34
CA PRO A 16 -16.80 -22.23 15.08
C PRO A 16 -15.52 -22.28 14.25
N GLU A 17 -15.32 -23.34 13.46
CA GLU A 17 -14.15 -23.50 12.59
C GLU A 17 -14.11 -22.44 11.48
N GLN A 18 -15.26 -22.10 10.89
CA GLN A 18 -15.37 -21.05 9.88
C GLN A 18 -15.06 -19.68 10.48
N ILE A 19 -15.55 -19.41 11.70
CA ILE A 19 -15.27 -18.16 12.43
C ILE A 19 -13.77 -18.05 12.74
N GLU A 20 -13.12 -19.16 13.12
CA GLU A 20 -11.69 -19.18 13.37
C GLU A 20 -10.88 -18.89 12.10
N ILE A 21 -11.25 -19.50 10.96
CA ILE A 21 -10.61 -19.23 9.65
C ILE A 21 -10.75 -17.74 9.27
N MET A 22 -11.94 -17.14 9.45
CA MET A 22 -12.15 -15.72 9.18
C MET A 22 -11.32 -14.84 10.11
N ALA A 23 -11.22 -15.19 11.38
CA ALA A 23 -10.44 -14.47 12.37
C ALA A 23 -8.95 -14.55 12.09
N ASP A 24 -8.47 -15.69 11.64
CA ASP A 24 -7.09 -15.90 11.21
C ASP A 24 -6.78 -15.12 9.93
N ALA A 25 -7.66 -15.14 8.94
CA ALA A 25 -7.50 -14.36 7.71
C ALA A 25 -7.42 -12.86 8.01
N ALA A 26 -8.26 -12.36 8.90
CA ALA A 26 -8.24 -10.96 9.35
C ALA A 26 -7.01 -10.60 10.20
N GLU A 27 -6.36 -11.55 10.84
CA GLU A 27 -5.07 -11.32 11.54
C GLU A 27 -3.90 -11.30 10.57
N ASP A 28 -3.90 -12.21 9.60
CA ASP A 28 -2.77 -12.49 8.70
C ASP A 28 -2.62 -11.49 7.54
N HIS A 29 -3.67 -10.67 7.23
CA HIS A 29 -3.68 -9.83 6.02
C HIS A 29 -2.64 -8.72 6.01
N ARG A 30 -2.11 -8.31 7.15
CA ARG A 30 -1.22 -7.14 7.25
C ARG A 30 0.08 -7.32 6.46
N ALA A 31 0.43 -6.33 5.63
CA ALA A 31 1.68 -6.32 4.87
C ALA A 31 2.94 -6.40 5.76
N SER A 32 2.85 -5.91 7.00
CA SER A 32 3.92 -5.97 8.00
C SER A 32 4.03 -7.32 8.72
N SER A 33 3.13 -8.27 8.44
CA SER A 33 3.23 -9.62 9.01
C SER A 33 4.50 -10.31 8.50
N LYS A 34 5.28 -10.88 9.41
CA LYS A 34 6.53 -11.57 9.09
C LYS A 34 6.34 -13.02 8.64
N HIS A 35 5.14 -13.56 8.80
CA HIS A 35 4.80 -14.92 8.45
C HIS A 35 3.81 -14.96 7.29
N GLU A 36 3.85 -16.06 6.56
CA GLU A 36 2.86 -16.35 5.53
C GLU A 36 1.47 -16.52 6.16
N PRO A 37 0.39 -16.07 5.50
CA PRO A 37 -0.95 -16.34 5.95
C PRO A 37 -1.21 -17.84 6.10
N ARG A 38 -1.80 -18.23 7.24
CA ARG A 38 -2.02 -19.64 7.64
C ARG A 38 -2.93 -20.41 6.69
N THR A 39 -3.82 -19.73 6.00
CA THR A 39 -4.82 -20.34 5.12
C THR A 39 -4.87 -19.66 3.77
N ILE A 40 -5.46 -20.34 2.77
CA ILE A 40 -5.74 -19.72 1.46
C ILE A 40 -6.64 -18.50 1.60
N TYR A 41 -7.56 -18.49 2.56
CA TYR A 41 -8.43 -17.33 2.81
C TYR A 41 -7.61 -16.14 3.31
N GLY A 42 -6.63 -16.36 4.19
CA GLY A 42 -5.69 -15.34 4.62
C GLY A 42 -4.88 -14.75 3.46
N ARG A 43 -4.42 -15.59 2.52
CA ARG A 43 -3.72 -15.15 1.30
C ARG A 43 -4.62 -14.29 0.41
N ILE A 44 -5.87 -14.72 0.19
CA ILE A 44 -6.85 -13.97 -0.62
C ILE A 44 -7.16 -12.62 0.02
N VAL A 45 -7.43 -12.58 1.33
CA VAL A 45 -7.71 -11.33 2.05
C VAL A 45 -6.50 -10.40 2.04
N ALA A 46 -5.29 -10.95 2.25
CA ALA A 46 -4.05 -10.19 2.16
C ALA A 46 -3.83 -9.62 0.76
N GLU A 47 -4.17 -10.35 -0.28
CA GLU A 47 -4.06 -9.90 -1.67
C GLU A 47 -5.09 -8.83 -2.01
N ALA A 48 -6.34 -9.01 -1.57
CA ALA A 48 -7.43 -8.07 -1.79
C ALA A 48 -7.22 -6.71 -1.07
N ASP A 49 -6.51 -6.72 0.06
CA ASP A 49 -6.15 -5.50 0.80
C ASP A 49 -5.01 -4.70 0.11
N ARG A 50 -4.33 -5.29 -0.85
CA ARG A 50 -3.20 -4.69 -1.57
C ARG A 50 -3.65 -4.16 -2.92
N ASP A 51 -3.89 -2.87 -2.99
CA ASP A 51 -4.18 -2.17 -4.26
C ASP A 51 -2.85 -1.63 -4.82
N ILE A 52 -2.18 -2.44 -5.66
CA ILE A 52 -0.88 -2.10 -6.24
C ILE A 52 -1.07 -1.47 -7.61
N ILE A 53 -1.31 -0.17 -7.61
CA ILE A 53 -1.32 0.66 -8.81
C ILE A 53 -0.12 1.61 -8.69
N PRO A 54 0.93 1.49 -9.55
CA PRO A 54 2.18 2.24 -9.40
C PRO A 54 2.00 3.73 -9.22
N GLU A 55 1.24 4.37 -10.09
CA GLU A 55 0.98 5.82 -10.01
C GLU A 55 0.27 6.21 -8.71
N MET A 56 -0.70 5.42 -8.27
CA MET A 56 -1.44 5.69 -7.03
C MET A 56 -0.56 5.55 -5.80
N ILE A 57 0.36 4.58 -5.79
CA ILE A 57 1.34 4.40 -4.71
C ILE A 57 2.26 5.62 -4.62
N ILE A 58 2.82 6.05 -5.75
CA ILE A 58 3.68 7.23 -5.82
C ILE A 58 2.91 8.47 -5.36
N ARG A 59 1.72 8.69 -5.89
CA ARG A 59 0.84 9.82 -5.54
C ARG A 59 0.51 9.86 -4.05
N ARG A 60 0.07 8.75 -3.46
CA ARG A 60 -0.23 8.66 -2.03
C ARG A 60 0.99 8.92 -1.16
N THR A 61 2.17 8.47 -1.57
CA THR A 61 3.42 8.72 -0.84
C THR A 61 3.80 10.19 -0.86
N ILE A 62 3.65 10.86 -2.02
CA ILE A 62 3.89 12.31 -2.14
C ILE A 62 2.89 13.09 -1.29
N GLN A 63 1.59 12.77 -1.39
CA GLN A 63 0.53 13.41 -0.58
C GLN A 63 0.80 13.25 0.92
N PHE A 64 1.18 12.05 1.35
CA PHE A 64 1.55 11.79 2.75
C PHE A 64 2.72 12.67 3.17
N THR A 65 3.76 12.77 2.35
CA THR A 65 4.94 13.59 2.63
C THR A 65 4.56 15.07 2.73
N LEU A 66 3.81 15.60 1.77
CA LEU A 66 3.35 17.00 1.80
C LEU A 66 2.51 17.33 3.06
N THR A 67 1.68 16.37 3.50
CA THR A 67 0.78 16.58 4.64
C THR A 67 1.49 16.46 5.99
N HIS A 68 2.35 15.45 6.15
CA HIS A 68 2.94 15.10 7.45
C HIS A 68 4.37 15.63 7.63
N HIS A 69 5.02 16.05 6.56
CA HIS A 69 6.37 16.61 6.55
C HIS A 69 6.43 17.92 5.73
N PRO A 70 5.62 18.94 6.08
CA PRO A 70 5.48 20.17 5.26
C PRO A 70 6.75 21.02 5.21
N THR A 71 7.74 20.73 6.06
CA THR A 71 9.02 21.43 6.09
C THR A 71 10.04 20.90 5.10
N LEU A 72 9.80 19.72 4.53
CA LEU A 72 10.69 19.14 3.53
C LEU A 72 10.57 19.90 2.20
N ASN A 73 11.72 20.22 1.63
CA ASN A 73 11.76 20.76 0.27
C ASN A 73 11.50 19.66 -0.78
N ARG A 74 11.42 20.06 -2.05
CA ARG A 74 11.11 19.15 -3.17
C ARG A 74 12.10 17.98 -3.28
N GLU A 75 13.41 18.23 -3.12
CA GLU A 75 14.44 17.20 -3.23
C GLU A 75 14.37 16.22 -2.04
N GLU A 76 14.25 16.73 -0.84
CA GLU A 76 14.07 15.90 0.37
C GLU A 76 12.79 15.04 0.28
N GLY A 77 11.72 15.60 -0.31
CA GLY A 77 10.48 14.85 -0.57
C GLY A 77 10.67 13.74 -1.60
N TYR A 78 11.49 13.96 -2.62
CA TYR A 78 11.85 12.94 -3.60
C TYR A 78 12.71 11.83 -2.97
N ASP A 79 13.74 12.19 -2.21
CA ASP A 79 14.61 11.22 -1.53
C ASP A 79 13.79 10.31 -0.60
N ARG A 80 12.84 10.90 0.14
CA ARG A 80 11.92 10.16 0.98
C ARG A 80 11.00 9.21 0.19
N LEU A 81 10.52 9.63 -0.98
CA LEU A 81 9.76 8.75 -1.88
C LEU A 81 10.61 7.56 -2.29
N VAL A 82 11.83 7.81 -2.78
CA VAL A 82 12.76 6.76 -3.24
C VAL A 82 13.04 5.76 -2.13
N GLU A 83 13.39 6.24 -0.93
CA GLU A 83 13.63 5.40 0.26
C GLU A 83 12.40 4.52 0.57
N HIS A 84 11.21 5.12 0.65
CA HIS A 84 9.98 4.38 0.93
C HIS A 84 9.67 3.32 -0.12
N LEU A 85 9.87 3.62 -1.40
CA LEU A 85 9.61 2.67 -2.48
C LEU A 85 10.59 1.49 -2.43
N HIS A 86 11.88 1.73 -2.19
CA HIS A 86 12.87 0.67 -2.02
C HIS A 86 12.58 -0.20 -0.79
N ASP A 87 12.32 0.41 0.35
CA ASP A 87 12.08 -0.31 1.60
C ASP A 87 10.87 -1.22 1.53
N LYS A 88 9.83 -0.81 0.82
CA LYS A 88 8.56 -1.52 0.83
C LYS A 88 8.35 -2.40 -0.40
N TYR A 89 8.62 -1.89 -1.60
CA TYR A 89 8.14 -2.49 -2.86
C TYR A 89 9.22 -3.13 -3.71
N ASP A 90 10.49 -2.76 -3.55
CA ASP A 90 11.59 -3.32 -4.32
C ASP A 90 11.84 -4.80 -3.98
N TYR A 91 12.70 -5.48 -4.72
CA TYR A 91 12.99 -6.92 -4.56
C TYR A 91 13.47 -7.29 -3.16
N GLY A 92 14.13 -6.39 -2.43
CA GLY A 92 14.50 -6.55 -1.03
C GLY A 92 13.47 -6.04 -0.02
N GLY A 93 12.37 -5.44 -0.49
CA GLY A 93 11.38 -4.77 0.35
C GLY A 93 10.54 -5.73 1.21
N TYR A 94 9.86 -5.15 2.20
CA TYR A 94 9.09 -5.95 3.15
C TYR A 94 7.70 -6.37 2.64
N LEU A 95 7.18 -5.79 1.55
CA LEU A 95 5.92 -6.21 0.97
C LEU A 95 6.05 -7.62 0.38
N ARG A 96 5.15 -8.50 0.76
CA ARG A 96 5.04 -9.86 0.24
C ARG A 96 3.69 -10.05 -0.42
N LEU A 97 3.69 -10.58 -1.64
CA LEU A 97 2.49 -11.11 -2.30
C LEU A 97 2.50 -12.63 -2.16
N TRP A 98 1.34 -13.20 -1.92
CA TRP A 98 1.16 -14.63 -1.68
C TRP A 98 0.48 -15.35 -2.83
N LEU A 99 -0.06 -14.60 -3.80
CA LEU A 99 -0.65 -15.09 -5.03
C LEU A 99 0.17 -14.55 -6.21
N THR A 100 1.10 -15.37 -6.69
CA THR A 100 2.10 -14.99 -7.70
C THR A 100 1.53 -14.73 -9.10
N GLU A 101 0.30 -15.17 -9.35
CA GLU A 101 -0.40 -14.99 -10.63
C GLU A 101 -1.50 -13.93 -10.56
N SER A 102 -1.50 -13.11 -9.50
CA SER A 102 -2.47 -12.03 -9.33
C SER A 102 -2.11 -10.80 -10.16
N ASP A 103 -3.10 -9.96 -10.45
CA ASP A 103 -2.88 -8.65 -11.08
C ASP A 103 -1.93 -7.79 -10.23
N ASN A 104 -1.99 -7.89 -8.91
CA ASN A 104 -1.07 -7.21 -8.01
C ASN A 104 0.39 -7.64 -8.23
N ALA A 105 0.66 -8.91 -8.55
CA ALA A 105 2.01 -9.38 -8.83
C ALA A 105 2.57 -8.73 -10.09
N GLN A 106 1.77 -8.61 -11.14
CA GLN A 106 2.14 -7.91 -12.36
C GLN A 106 2.35 -6.40 -12.11
N GLN A 107 1.47 -5.77 -11.36
CA GLN A 107 1.58 -4.35 -11.03
C GLN A 107 2.77 -4.05 -10.13
N LEU A 108 3.10 -4.95 -9.21
CA LEU A 108 4.31 -4.83 -8.40
C LEU A 108 5.57 -4.87 -9.25
N GLU A 109 5.60 -5.76 -10.26
CA GLU A 109 6.74 -5.82 -11.19
C GLU A 109 6.85 -4.54 -12.02
N ASN A 110 5.72 -3.98 -12.50
CA ASN A 110 5.71 -2.70 -13.18
C ASN A 110 6.25 -1.57 -12.28
N LEU A 111 5.86 -1.54 -11.01
CA LEU A 111 6.38 -0.56 -10.04
C LEU A 111 7.91 -0.71 -9.84
N ARG A 112 8.41 -1.93 -9.75
CA ARG A 112 9.85 -2.20 -9.64
C ARG A 112 10.64 -1.71 -10.86
N GLN A 113 10.09 -1.85 -12.05
CA GLN A 113 10.69 -1.30 -13.26
C GLN A 113 10.77 0.24 -13.22
N ILE A 114 9.72 0.90 -12.68
CA ILE A 114 9.73 2.35 -12.45
C ILE A 114 10.80 2.72 -11.41
N ILE A 115 10.89 2.00 -10.29
CA ILE A 115 11.90 2.23 -9.23
C ILE A 115 13.32 2.10 -9.80
N ALA A 116 13.56 1.09 -10.63
CA ALA A 116 14.87 0.86 -11.26
C ALA A 116 15.24 1.95 -12.27
N ASN A 117 14.28 2.62 -12.90
CA ASN A 117 14.48 3.71 -13.85
C ASN A 117 14.39 5.07 -13.13
N LYS A 118 15.54 5.53 -12.60
CA LYS A 118 15.61 6.79 -11.83
C LYS A 118 15.09 8.01 -12.58
N GLN A 119 15.31 8.07 -13.91
CA GLN A 119 14.82 9.19 -14.71
C GLN A 119 13.29 9.17 -14.80
N LEU A 120 12.71 8.03 -15.13
CA LEU A 120 11.25 7.85 -15.21
C LEU A 120 10.58 8.14 -13.86
N LEU A 121 11.13 7.60 -12.77
CA LEU A 121 10.61 7.85 -11.42
C LEU A 121 10.64 9.35 -11.08
N ARG A 122 11.73 10.04 -11.46
CA ARG A 122 11.84 11.49 -11.26
C ARG A 122 10.80 12.26 -12.07
N GLU A 123 10.60 11.92 -13.32
CA GLU A 123 9.60 12.55 -14.20
C GLU A 123 8.18 12.39 -13.62
N ILE A 124 7.81 11.17 -13.18
CA ILE A 124 6.52 10.89 -12.54
C ILE A 124 6.38 11.70 -11.24
N TYR A 125 7.43 11.77 -10.42
CA TYR A 125 7.44 12.56 -9.20
C TYR A 125 7.15 14.04 -9.47
N GLU A 126 7.89 14.64 -10.41
CA GLU A 126 7.75 16.05 -10.75
C GLU A 126 6.34 16.39 -11.26
N GLN A 127 5.80 15.52 -12.11
CA GLN A 127 4.44 15.69 -12.61
C GLN A 127 3.44 15.70 -11.47
N ILE A 128 3.44 14.65 -10.65
CA ILE A 128 2.47 14.49 -9.55
C ILE A 128 2.67 15.58 -8.48
N TYR A 129 3.92 15.92 -8.15
CA TYR A 129 4.21 16.97 -7.18
C TYR A 129 3.64 18.32 -7.63
N ASN A 130 3.83 18.69 -8.92
CA ASN A 130 3.28 19.91 -9.47
C ASN A 130 1.74 19.92 -9.47
N GLU A 131 1.10 18.82 -9.83
CA GLU A 131 -0.35 18.69 -9.76
C GLU A 131 -0.88 18.95 -8.34
N LEU A 132 -0.28 18.29 -7.34
CA LEU A 132 -0.72 18.38 -5.95
C LEU A 132 -0.49 19.77 -5.34
N THR A 133 0.61 20.44 -5.69
CA THR A 133 0.94 21.78 -5.16
C THR A 133 0.21 22.90 -5.89
N SER A 134 -0.12 22.73 -7.17
CA SER A 134 -0.89 23.72 -7.93
C SER A 134 -2.37 23.80 -7.48
N CYS A 135 -2.97 22.67 -7.11
CA CYS A 135 -4.35 22.65 -6.58
C CYS A 135 -4.49 23.38 -5.24
N CYS A 136 -3.44 23.44 -4.42
CA CYS A 136 -3.47 24.16 -3.14
C CYS A 136 -3.50 25.69 -3.31
N ASN A 137 -2.89 26.22 -4.38
CA ASN A 137 -2.82 27.66 -4.62
C ASN A 137 -4.12 28.29 -5.13
N THR A 138 -5.06 27.47 -5.64
CA THR A 138 -6.35 27.96 -6.15
C THR A 138 -7.41 28.17 -5.06
N THR A 139 -7.21 27.62 -3.88
CA THR A 139 -8.19 27.70 -2.78
C THR A 139 -7.96 28.92 -1.87
N GLU A 140 -6.80 29.59 -1.92
CA GLU A 140 -6.51 30.80 -1.14
C GLU A 140 -6.88 32.12 -1.87
N ALA A 141 -7.16 32.06 -3.17
CA ALA A 141 -7.49 33.27 -3.96
C ALA A 141 -8.97 33.65 -3.94
N THR A 142 -9.82 32.97 -3.12
CA THR A 142 -11.27 33.22 -3.06
C THR A 142 -11.76 33.45 -1.61
N ARG A 143 -10.96 34.17 -0.81
CA ARG A 143 -11.40 34.69 0.47
C ARG A 143 -11.15 36.19 0.60
#